data_e935ac2b6b69d8257923e2751afca63e
#
_entry.id   e935ac2b6b69d8257923e2751afca63e
#
_cell.length_a   1.000
_cell.length_b   1.000
_cell.length_c   1.000
_cell.angle_alpha   90.00
_cell.angle_beta   90.00
_cell.angle_gamma   90.00
#
_symmetry.space_group_name_H-M   'P 1'
#
loop_
_entity.id
_entity.type
_entity.pdbx_description
1 polymer ?
#
loop_
_entity_poly.entity_id
_entity_poly.type
_entity_poly.pdbx_seq_one_letter_code
_entity_poly.pdbx_strand_id
1 'polypeptide(L)'
;DYRDIMEEFGTLADFDRLLAEMHRRGLKLVMDLVVNHTSDEHPWFVESRSSRDSPKRDWYWWRPAREGMGAGTPGAEPTNWESFFSGSTWELDEATGEYYLHLFSRKQPDLNWENPNVREAVYVMMRWWLDRGVDGFRMDVINMLSKDLALPDGHLTGPGPYGDGSPHYLNGPRIHEFLQEMHREVFAGREETLLTVGETPGVTVAEAVLYTDPARNELDMVFQFDHMSLDHVSSRFDLKPLDLRDLKATLGRWQAGLAEAGWNSLYWNNHDQPRVVSRFGDDEQYRVESAKMLGTILHLHRGTPYVYQGEELGMTNMPFTNPADFRDIQTINFFREAVERGAAGEDFFRQLTAGSRDNARTPMQWDDSEHAGFTTGVPWLLANPNAAEINTASALADDDSVFHHYRKLIALRHDHPVVAVGDFTMLLEQDPQVYAFTRSLDGVTLLVLGNFSVDEAAVHLPDAADWAASQLILGNYPAPDESTTGIVLRPWETRIYRRD
;
A
#
# COMPACT_ATOMS: atom_id res chain seq x y z
N ASP A 1 6.50 0.02 22.73
CA ASP A 1 7.16 -1.27 22.96
C ASP A 1 6.78 -2.24 21.83
N TYR A 2 7.76 -2.86 21.18
CA TYR A 2 7.54 -3.80 20.05
C TYR A 2 7.09 -5.20 20.50
N ARG A 3 7.04 -5.50 21.78
CA ARG A 3 6.66 -6.81 22.33
C ARG A 3 5.48 -6.73 23.29
N ASP A 4 4.62 -5.76 23.08
CA ASP A 4 3.40 -5.58 23.87
C ASP A 4 2.24 -5.12 22.97
N ILE A 5 1.03 -5.15 23.50
CA ILE A 5 -0.18 -4.65 22.86
C ILE A 5 -0.55 -3.34 23.55
N MET A 6 -0.90 -2.34 22.74
CA MET A 6 -1.39 -1.06 23.22
C MET A 6 -2.66 -1.27 24.06
N GLU A 7 -2.73 -0.66 25.25
CA GLU A 7 -3.78 -0.91 26.24
C GLU A 7 -5.19 -0.73 25.68
N GLU A 8 -5.38 0.23 24.76
CA GLU A 8 -6.66 0.48 24.08
C GLU A 8 -7.13 -0.70 23.21
N PHE A 9 -6.22 -1.53 22.73
CA PHE A 9 -6.53 -2.72 21.92
C PHE A 9 -6.59 -4.00 22.73
N GLY A 10 -6.20 -3.98 24.00
CA GLY A 10 -6.22 -5.13 24.89
C GLY A 10 -4.84 -5.52 25.43
N THR A 11 -4.67 -6.81 25.68
CA THR A 11 -3.47 -7.38 26.29
C THR A 11 -2.84 -8.46 25.40
N LEU A 12 -1.62 -8.88 25.71
CA LEU A 12 -1.00 -10.06 25.06
C LEU A 12 -1.85 -11.33 25.19
N ALA A 13 -2.61 -11.47 26.28
CA ALA A 13 -3.53 -12.61 26.45
C ALA A 13 -4.73 -12.52 25.50
N ASP A 14 -5.20 -11.30 25.19
CA ASP A 14 -6.25 -11.08 24.17
C ASP A 14 -5.72 -11.39 22.77
N PHE A 15 -4.49 -10.99 22.49
CA PHE A 15 -3.79 -11.32 21.24
C PHE A 15 -3.65 -12.84 21.07
N ASP A 16 -3.22 -13.56 22.11
CA ASP A 16 -3.07 -15.01 22.07
C ASP A 16 -4.40 -15.73 21.78
N ARG A 17 -5.50 -15.24 22.38
CA ARG A 17 -6.84 -15.78 22.08
C ARG A 17 -7.27 -15.51 20.64
N LEU A 18 -6.99 -14.31 20.13
CA LEU A 18 -7.28 -13.94 18.74
C LEU A 18 -6.50 -14.86 17.79
N LEU A 19 -5.19 -14.99 17.98
CA LEU A 19 -4.33 -15.81 17.14
C LEU A 19 -4.76 -17.28 17.14
N ALA A 20 -5.04 -17.85 18.31
CA ALA A 20 -5.53 -19.21 18.44
C ALA A 20 -6.86 -19.42 17.70
N GLU A 21 -7.80 -18.46 17.80
CA GLU A 21 -9.07 -18.54 17.10
C GLU A 21 -8.92 -18.37 15.58
N MET A 22 -8.01 -17.52 15.11
CA MET A 22 -7.67 -17.40 13.69
C MET A 22 -7.15 -18.73 13.14
N HIS A 23 -6.16 -19.34 13.80
CA HIS A 23 -5.62 -20.62 13.39
C HIS A 23 -6.67 -21.74 13.40
N ARG A 24 -7.55 -21.77 14.39
CA ARG A 24 -8.67 -22.72 14.46
C ARG A 24 -9.61 -22.61 13.25
N ARG A 25 -9.73 -21.41 12.66
CA ARG A 25 -10.52 -21.13 11.45
C ARG A 25 -9.71 -21.30 10.15
N GLY A 26 -8.44 -21.68 10.22
CA GLY A 26 -7.56 -21.78 9.07
C GLY A 26 -7.06 -20.44 8.53
N LEU A 27 -7.19 -19.36 9.33
CA LEU A 27 -6.66 -18.04 9.01
C LEU A 27 -5.23 -17.90 9.51
N LYS A 28 -4.43 -17.12 8.80
CA LYS A 28 -3.05 -16.78 9.14
C LYS A 28 -2.96 -15.31 9.55
N LEU A 29 -2.05 -14.99 10.47
CA LEU A 29 -1.80 -13.64 10.93
C LEU A 29 -0.43 -13.15 10.47
N VAL A 30 -0.40 -12.15 9.61
CA VAL A 30 0.81 -11.42 9.20
C VAL A 30 0.81 -10.08 9.92
N MET A 31 1.85 -9.80 10.70
CA MET A 31 1.97 -8.57 11.48
C MET A 31 2.76 -7.51 10.72
N ASP A 32 2.43 -6.24 10.98
CA ASP A 32 3.24 -5.11 10.52
C ASP A 32 4.54 -5.02 11.32
N LEU A 33 5.66 -4.92 10.62
CA LEU A 33 7.01 -4.83 11.17
C LEU A 33 7.61 -3.46 10.82
N VAL A 34 7.56 -2.53 11.76
CA VAL A 34 8.07 -1.16 11.59
C VAL A 34 9.46 -1.07 12.22
N VAL A 35 10.50 -1.24 11.41
CA VAL A 35 11.89 -1.34 11.91
C VAL A 35 12.88 -0.38 11.23
N ASN A 36 12.39 0.50 10.35
CA ASN A 36 13.20 1.62 9.88
C ASN A 36 13.38 2.68 10.98
N HIS A 37 12.38 2.87 11.81
CA HIS A 37 12.33 3.88 12.87
C HIS A 37 11.62 3.34 14.12
N THR A 38 11.72 4.07 15.22
CA THR A 38 10.93 3.82 16.43
C THR A 38 10.09 5.04 16.76
N SER A 39 9.20 4.96 17.77
CA SER A 39 8.71 6.15 18.44
C SER A 39 9.86 6.88 19.14
N ASP A 40 9.77 8.22 19.25
CA ASP A 40 10.68 9.02 20.08
C ASP A 40 10.47 8.76 21.60
N GLU A 41 9.41 8.07 21.96
CA GLU A 41 9.10 7.61 23.32
C GLU A 41 9.61 6.19 23.60
N HIS A 42 10.14 5.50 22.58
CA HIS A 42 10.71 4.16 22.75
C HIS A 42 11.93 4.19 23.69
N PRO A 43 12.06 3.24 24.63
CA PRO A 43 13.18 3.22 25.58
C PRO A 43 14.56 3.31 24.93
N TRP A 44 14.73 2.75 23.73
CA TRP A 44 16.01 2.85 23.00
C TRP A 44 16.33 4.30 22.62
N PHE A 45 15.34 5.07 22.13
CA PHE A 45 15.56 6.45 21.75
C PHE A 45 15.71 7.35 22.98
N VAL A 46 14.91 7.15 24.02
CA VAL A 46 15.02 7.89 25.28
C VAL A 46 16.42 7.72 25.88
N GLU A 47 16.96 6.50 25.89
CA GLU A 47 18.33 6.24 26.32
C GLU A 47 19.37 6.87 25.36
N SER A 48 19.19 6.72 24.04
CA SER A 48 20.06 7.27 23.00
C SER A 48 20.24 8.79 23.12
N ARG A 49 19.14 9.53 23.34
CA ARG A 49 19.15 11.00 23.42
C ARG A 49 19.62 11.54 24.78
N SER A 50 19.74 10.69 25.80
CA SER A 50 20.04 11.13 27.17
C SER A 50 21.45 11.76 27.30
N SER A 51 22.38 11.38 26.43
CA SER A 51 23.75 11.87 26.41
C SER A 51 24.44 11.51 25.10
N ARG A 52 25.46 12.30 24.69
CA ARG A 52 26.36 11.92 23.57
C ARG A 52 27.17 10.65 23.85
N ASP A 53 27.39 10.33 25.11
CA ASP A 53 28.13 9.16 25.56
C ASP A 53 27.20 7.98 25.92
N SER A 54 25.91 8.06 25.59
CA SER A 54 24.96 6.98 25.80
C SER A 54 25.38 5.72 25.06
N PRO A 55 25.30 4.51 25.67
CA PRO A 55 25.62 3.25 25.01
C PRO A 55 24.70 2.95 23.82
N LYS A 56 23.56 3.64 23.71
CA LYS A 56 22.66 3.55 22.55
C LYS A 56 22.73 4.77 21.62
N ARG A 57 23.74 5.65 21.78
CA ARG A 57 23.84 6.85 20.95
C ARG A 57 23.82 6.51 19.46
N ASP A 58 24.61 5.56 19.05
CA ASP A 58 24.75 5.09 17.67
C ASP A 58 23.66 4.07 17.22
N TRP A 59 22.64 3.83 18.04
CA TRP A 59 21.46 3.09 17.62
C TRP A 59 20.56 3.87 16.67
N TYR A 60 20.74 5.23 16.66
CA TYR A 60 20.05 6.17 15.79
C TYR A 60 21.07 7.02 15.04
N TRP A 61 20.61 7.69 13.99
CA TRP A 61 21.45 8.58 13.19
C TRP A 61 21.54 9.95 13.85
N TRP A 62 22.66 10.23 14.52
CA TRP A 62 22.98 11.52 15.11
C TRP A 62 24.08 12.22 14.34
N ARG A 63 23.94 13.51 14.10
CA ARG A 63 24.97 14.32 13.45
C ARG A 63 25.04 15.72 14.09
N PRO A 64 26.22 16.35 14.15
CA PRO A 64 26.37 17.76 14.52
C PRO A 64 25.78 18.66 13.43
N ALA A 65 25.61 19.93 13.72
CA ALA A 65 25.30 20.94 12.73
C ALA A 65 26.34 20.96 11.61
N ARG A 66 25.97 21.45 10.42
CA ARG A 66 26.89 21.65 9.30
C ARG A 66 28.13 22.40 9.76
N GLU A 67 29.27 22.06 9.17
CA GLU A 67 30.54 22.73 9.48
C GLU A 67 30.45 24.26 9.33
N GLY A 68 30.87 24.96 10.34
CA GLY A 68 30.83 26.45 10.40
C GLY A 68 29.48 27.05 10.77
N MET A 69 28.44 26.25 11.03
CA MET A 69 27.12 26.73 11.42
C MET A 69 26.81 26.43 12.90
N GLY A 70 26.06 27.31 13.53
CA GLY A 70 25.53 27.08 14.89
C GLY A 70 24.29 26.17 14.85
N ALA A 71 24.22 25.19 15.75
CA ALA A 71 23.04 24.36 15.87
C ALA A 71 21.77 25.21 16.09
N GLY A 72 20.67 24.87 15.43
CA GLY A 72 19.41 25.61 15.48
C GLY A 72 19.33 26.84 14.58
N THR A 73 20.40 27.18 13.85
CA THR A 73 20.32 28.23 12.84
C THR A 73 19.77 27.70 11.52
N PRO A 74 19.01 28.48 10.73
CA PRO A 74 18.48 28.03 9.46
C PRO A 74 19.56 27.49 8.53
N GLY A 75 19.37 26.30 7.99
CA GLY A 75 20.32 25.62 7.10
C GLY A 75 21.46 24.90 7.81
N ALA A 76 21.43 24.81 9.14
CA ALA A 76 22.42 24.08 9.94
C ALA A 76 22.18 22.58 10.00
N GLU A 77 21.06 22.10 9.48
CA GLU A 77 20.72 20.69 9.41
C GLU A 77 21.81 19.90 8.64
N PRO A 78 22.14 18.67 9.07
CA PRO A 78 23.23 17.89 8.46
C PRO A 78 23.12 17.67 6.95
N THR A 79 21.90 17.47 6.45
CA THR A 79 21.57 17.45 5.01
C THR A 79 20.34 18.32 4.75
N ASN A 80 20.08 18.59 3.47
CA ASN A 80 18.87 19.32 3.05
C ASN A 80 17.69 18.43 2.73
N TRP A 81 17.67 17.17 3.16
CA TRP A 81 16.60 16.23 2.79
C TRP A 81 15.25 16.68 3.31
N GLU A 82 14.23 16.54 2.45
CA GLU A 82 12.84 16.79 2.81
C GLU A 82 12.19 15.54 3.43
N SER A 83 11.47 15.75 4.53
CA SER A 83 10.67 14.71 5.18
C SER A 83 9.44 14.37 4.36
N PHE A 84 8.99 13.10 4.41
CA PHE A 84 7.72 12.67 3.80
C PHE A 84 6.51 13.45 4.34
N PHE A 85 6.62 14.08 5.51
CA PHE A 85 5.55 14.86 6.14
C PHE A 85 5.84 16.36 6.17
N SER A 86 6.64 16.83 5.22
CA SER A 86 7.11 18.21 5.06
C SER A 86 8.20 18.63 6.04
N GLY A 87 9.01 19.59 5.62
CA GLY A 87 10.11 20.15 6.41
C GLY A 87 11.38 19.32 6.36
N SER A 88 12.32 19.62 7.28
CA SER A 88 13.60 18.91 7.38
C SER A 88 13.41 17.46 7.84
N THR A 89 14.28 16.56 7.40
CA THR A 89 14.45 15.21 7.97
C THR A 89 15.31 15.20 9.25
N TRP A 90 15.76 16.35 9.72
CA TRP A 90 16.61 16.47 10.88
C TRP A 90 15.98 17.34 11.96
N GLU A 91 15.90 16.83 13.17
CA GLU A 91 15.41 17.56 14.34
C GLU A 91 16.53 17.76 15.35
N LEU A 92 16.67 19.00 15.84
CA LEU A 92 17.67 19.35 16.85
C LEU A 92 17.25 18.84 18.22
N ASP A 93 18.11 18.06 18.85
CA ASP A 93 18.03 17.80 20.28
C ASP A 93 18.80 18.88 21.05
N GLU A 94 18.08 19.81 21.64
CA GLU A 94 18.66 20.96 22.36
C GLU A 94 19.56 20.52 23.52
N ALA A 95 19.27 19.39 24.15
CA ALA A 95 20.03 18.91 25.30
C ALA A 95 21.45 18.45 24.91
N THR A 96 21.62 17.85 23.74
CA THR A 96 22.93 17.41 23.25
C THR A 96 23.54 18.35 22.21
N GLY A 97 22.73 19.21 21.60
CA GLY A 97 23.13 20.10 20.51
C GLY A 97 23.49 19.40 19.22
N GLU A 98 22.97 18.18 19.02
CA GLU A 98 23.08 17.39 17.78
C GLU A 98 21.70 17.13 17.20
N TYR A 99 21.66 16.82 15.89
CA TYR A 99 20.43 16.49 15.17
C TYR A 99 20.28 14.96 15.05
N TYR A 100 19.02 14.48 15.15
CA TYR A 100 18.70 13.11 14.77
C TYR A 100 17.91 13.08 13.47
N LEU A 101 18.11 12.00 12.71
CA LEU A 101 17.42 11.76 11.44
C LEU A 101 16.02 11.21 11.70
N HIS A 102 15.03 11.71 10.95
CA HIS A 102 13.68 11.18 10.83
C HIS A 102 13.17 11.38 9.42
N LEU A 103 13.05 10.32 8.63
CA LEU A 103 12.54 10.45 7.27
C LEU A 103 11.04 10.79 7.25
N PHE A 104 10.32 10.46 8.31
CA PHE A 104 8.89 10.73 8.51
C PHE A 104 8.66 11.83 9.56
N SER A 105 7.81 11.58 10.54
CA SER A 105 7.59 12.53 11.63
C SER A 105 8.83 12.66 12.54
N ARG A 106 9.06 13.85 13.09
CA ARG A 106 10.06 14.05 14.16
C ARG A 106 9.85 13.11 15.36
N LYS A 107 8.65 12.53 15.51
CA LYS A 107 8.37 11.50 16.51
C LYS A 107 8.76 10.09 16.07
N GLN A 108 9.38 9.94 14.91
CA GLN A 108 9.76 8.65 14.30
C GLN A 108 11.26 8.66 13.96
N PRO A 109 12.16 8.70 14.97
CA PRO A 109 13.61 8.70 14.74
C PRO A 109 14.07 7.43 14.04
N ASP A 110 14.91 7.58 13.01
CA ASP A 110 15.44 6.48 12.19
C ASP A 110 16.50 5.66 12.92
N LEU A 111 16.34 4.34 12.91
CA LEU A 111 17.32 3.40 13.45
C LEU A 111 18.56 3.31 12.56
N ASN A 112 19.72 3.18 13.19
CA ASN A 112 20.99 2.97 12.51
C ASN A 112 21.25 1.47 12.29
N TRP A 113 20.81 0.95 11.14
CA TRP A 113 21.00 -0.47 10.77
C TRP A 113 22.46 -0.87 10.51
N GLU A 114 23.38 0.09 10.43
CA GLU A 114 24.81 -0.22 10.41
C GLU A 114 25.29 -0.81 11.74
N ASN A 115 24.61 -0.47 12.84
CA ASN A 115 24.93 -1.01 14.16
C ASN A 115 24.40 -2.45 14.31
N PRO A 116 25.28 -3.46 14.51
CA PRO A 116 24.85 -4.85 14.64
C PRO A 116 23.99 -5.11 15.89
N ASN A 117 24.10 -4.30 16.94
CA ASN A 117 23.25 -4.43 18.12
C ASN A 117 21.80 -4.03 17.84
N VAL A 118 21.57 -3.07 16.94
CA VAL A 118 20.22 -2.71 16.45
C VAL A 118 19.63 -3.90 15.70
N ARG A 119 20.38 -4.47 14.75
CA ARG A 119 19.94 -5.63 13.98
C ARG A 119 19.58 -6.82 14.88
N GLU A 120 20.47 -7.20 15.81
CA GLU A 120 20.18 -8.29 16.74
C GLU A 120 18.94 -8.01 17.62
N ALA A 121 18.77 -6.79 18.11
CA ALA A 121 17.60 -6.42 18.91
C ALA A 121 16.29 -6.58 18.11
N VAL A 122 16.30 -6.20 16.82
CA VAL A 122 15.18 -6.42 15.90
C VAL A 122 14.94 -7.90 15.66
N TYR A 123 16.00 -8.70 15.40
CA TYR A 123 15.86 -10.15 15.17
C TYR A 123 15.34 -10.90 16.40
N VAL A 124 15.76 -10.51 17.60
CA VAL A 124 15.20 -11.04 18.87
C VAL A 124 13.72 -10.76 19.00
N MET A 125 13.28 -9.56 18.63
CA MET A 125 11.86 -9.18 18.64
C MET A 125 11.07 -9.97 17.59
N MET A 126 11.58 -10.12 16.38
CA MET A 126 10.93 -10.88 15.31
C MET A 126 10.77 -12.36 15.70
N ARG A 127 11.83 -12.98 16.19
CA ARG A 127 11.79 -14.37 16.70
C ARG A 127 10.75 -14.53 17.81
N TRP A 128 10.66 -13.58 18.73
CA TRP A 128 9.68 -13.62 19.82
C TRP A 128 8.23 -13.64 19.33
N TRP A 129 7.90 -12.90 18.27
CA TRP A 129 6.57 -12.92 17.65
C TRP A 129 6.30 -14.22 16.87
N LEU A 130 7.30 -14.72 16.13
CA LEU A 130 7.19 -16.01 15.42
C LEU A 130 7.03 -17.18 16.40
N ASP A 131 7.80 -17.19 17.50
CA ASP A 131 7.69 -18.21 18.56
C ASP A 131 6.33 -18.14 19.28
N ARG A 132 5.65 -17.00 19.22
CA ARG A 132 4.29 -16.83 19.71
C ARG A 132 3.23 -17.35 18.73
N GLY A 133 3.61 -17.61 17.49
CA GLY A 133 2.75 -18.20 16.46
C GLY A 133 2.30 -17.26 15.34
N VAL A 134 2.88 -16.05 15.23
CA VAL A 134 2.64 -15.16 14.09
C VAL A 134 3.15 -15.82 12.82
N ASP A 135 2.38 -15.71 11.72
CA ASP A 135 2.64 -16.44 10.47
C ASP A 135 3.47 -15.65 9.46
N GLY A 136 3.99 -14.48 9.84
CA GLY A 136 4.84 -13.67 8.98
C GLY A 136 4.75 -12.18 9.23
N PHE A 137 5.42 -11.40 8.38
CA PHE A 137 5.51 -9.95 8.53
C PHE A 137 5.25 -9.20 7.22
N ARG A 138 4.47 -8.12 7.31
CA ARG A 138 4.49 -7.01 6.36
C ARG A 138 5.52 -6.02 6.89
N MET A 139 6.55 -5.73 6.10
CA MET A 139 7.71 -4.96 6.55
C MET A 139 7.61 -3.52 6.01
N ASP A 140 7.37 -2.60 6.93
CA ASP A 140 7.17 -1.18 6.66
C ASP A 140 8.45 -0.55 6.10
N VAL A 141 8.34 0.13 4.95
CA VAL A 141 9.42 0.85 4.24
C VAL A 141 10.78 0.14 4.30
N ILE A 142 10.75 -1.17 4.11
CA ILE A 142 11.92 -2.04 4.37
C ILE A 142 13.13 -1.69 3.51
N ASN A 143 12.94 -1.10 2.35
CA ASN A 143 14.02 -0.68 1.46
C ASN A 143 14.74 0.61 1.91
N MET A 144 14.34 1.20 3.05
CA MET A 144 14.98 2.39 3.62
C MET A 144 15.98 2.07 4.74
N LEU A 145 16.19 0.80 5.10
CA LEU A 145 17.07 0.42 6.21
C LEU A 145 18.54 0.81 5.99
N SER A 146 19.02 0.70 4.76
CA SER A 146 20.39 1.03 4.37
C SER A 146 20.46 2.43 3.78
N LYS A 147 21.33 3.27 4.32
CA LYS A 147 21.52 4.66 3.88
C LYS A 147 22.95 4.89 3.39
N ASP A 148 23.15 5.89 2.51
CA ASP A 148 24.49 6.34 2.15
C ASP A 148 25.17 6.97 3.40
N LEU A 149 26.28 6.39 3.82
CA LEU A 149 26.99 6.83 5.02
C LEU A 149 27.59 8.24 4.91
N ALA A 150 27.83 8.72 3.69
CA ALA A 150 28.31 10.04 3.42
C ALA A 150 27.24 11.12 3.69
N LEU A 151 25.96 10.72 3.69
CA LEU A 151 24.81 11.62 3.88
C LEU A 151 24.93 12.89 3.03
N PRO A 152 25.04 12.78 1.70
CA PRO A 152 25.16 13.95 0.83
C PRO A 152 23.84 14.71 0.78
N ASP A 153 23.89 15.99 0.36
CA ASP A 153 22.67 16.76 0.09
C ASP A 153 21.85 16.16 -1.05
N GLY A 154 20.54 16.21 -0.91
CA GLY A 154 19.58 15.86 -1.94
C GLY A 154 19.47 16.95 -3.02
N HIS A 155 19.00 16.56 -4.20
CA HIS A 155 18.75 17.48 -5.30
C HIS A 155 17.55 18.39 -5.02
N LEU A 156 17.70 19.71 -5.18
CA LEU A 156 16.59 20.64 -5.01
C LEU A 156 15.55 20.45 -6.14
N THR A 157 14.33 20.14 -5.77
CA THR A 157 13.21 19.91 -6.69
C THR A 157 12.29 21.13 -6.85
N GLY A 158 12.51 22.19 -6.04
CA GLY A 158 11.70 23.39 -6.00
C GLY A 158 12.42 24.59 -5.38
N PRO A 159 11.71 25.70 -5.15
CA PRO A 159 12.29 26.92 -4.62
C PRO A 159 12.57 26.88 -3.10
N GLY A 160 12.19 25.78 -2.42
CA GLY A 160 12.41 25.58 -0.99
C GLY A 160 13.86 25.25 -0.65
N PRO A 161 14.21 25.24 0.68
CA PRO A 161 15.54 24.89 1.15
C PRO A 161 15.82 23.38 1.14
N TYR A 162 14.79 22.55 0.98
CA TYR A 162 14.89 21.10 1.07
C TYR A 162 14.96 20.45 -0.32
N GLY A 163 15.62 19.31 -0.39
CA GLY A 163 15.83 18.54 -1.61
C GLY A 163 15.43 17.08 -1.47
N ASP A 164 15.30 16.42 -2.60
CA ASP A 164 15.03 14.98 -2.66
C ASP A 164 16.24 14.18 -2.16
N GLY A 165 16.13 13.60 -0.98
CA GLY A 165 17.12 12.71 -0.39
C GLY A 165 16.94 11.24 -0.78
N SER A 166 15.89 10.88 -1.50
CA SER A 166 15.50 9.49 -1.78
C SER A 166 16.61 8.64 -2.42
N PRO A 167 17.48 9.16 -3.33
CA PRO A 167 18.59 8.40 -3.87
C PRO A 167 19.63 7.93 -2.83
N HIS A 168 19.60 8.51 -1.62
CA HIS A 168 20.57 8.25 -0.57
C HIS A 168 20.05 7.36 0.56
N TYR A 169 18.75 7.04 0.55
CA TYR A 169 18.14 6.18 1.56
C TYR A 169 17.18 5.11 1.01
N LEU A 170 16.79 5.17 -0.28
CA LEU A 170 16.04 4.08 -0.93
C LEU A 170 17.00 3.06 -1.54
N ASN A 171 16.73 1.78 -1.31
CA ASN A 171 17.52 0.66 -1.87
C ASN A 171 19.03 0.85 -1.65
N GLY A 172 19.42 1.32 -0.46
CA GLY A 172 20.80 1.68 -0.13
C GLY A 172 21.79 0.52 -0.27
N PRO A 173 23.10 0.77 -0.20
CA PRO A 173 24.14 -0.17 -0.67
C PRO A 173 24.20 -1.50 0.08
N ARG A 174 23.68 -1.58 1.30
CA ARG A 174 23.70 -2.79 2.12
C ARG A 174 22.32 -3.41 2.36
N ILE A 175 21.28 -2.95 1.67
CA ILE A 175 19.92 -3.41 1.92
C ILE A 175 19.78 -4.93 1.76
N HIS A 176 20.31 -5.48 0.68
CA HIS A 176 20.26 -6.92 0.42
C HIS A 176 21.06 -7.73 1.44
N GLU A 177 22.21 -7.21 1.90
CA GLU A 177 22.98 -7.82 3.00
C GLU A 177 22.13 -7.90 4.27
N PHE A 178 21.45 -6.82 4.64
CA PHE A 178 20.60 -6.79 5.84
C PHE A 178 19.41 -7.73 5.74
N LEU A 179 18.77 -7.84 4.58
CA LEU A 179 17.65 -8.77 4.40
C LEU A 179 18.10 -10.23 4.40
N GLN A 180 19.23 -10.55 3.77
CA GLN A 180 19.80 -11.90 3.81
C GLN A 180 20.26 -12.27 5.22
N GLU A 181 20.82 -11.33 5.98
CA GLU A 181 21.13 -11.50 7.41
C GLU A 181 19.84 -11.75 8.20
N MET A 182 18.81 -10.95 8.00
CA MET A 182 17.50 -11.12 8.64
C MET A 182 16.92 -12.50 8.33
N HIS A 183 16.94 -12.93 7.08
CA HIS A 183 16.46 -14.27 6.71
C HIS A 183 17.22 -15.36 7.45
N ARG A 184 18.56 -15.31 7.47
CA ARG A 184 19.40 -16.30 8.13
C ARG A 184 19.15 -16.35 9.63
N GLU A 185 19.01 -15.19 10.29
CA GLU A 185 18.89 -15.10 11.75
C GLU A 185 17.47 -15.33 12.28
N VAL A 186 16.45 -15.13 11.44
CA VAL A 186 15.04 -15.14 11.87
C VAL A 186 14.23 -16.27 11.24
N PHE A 187 14.38 -16.52 9.95
CA PHE A 187 13.49 -17.41 9.18
C PHE A 187 14.13 -18.77 8.87
N ALA A 188 15.45 -18.82 8.65
CA ALA A 188 16.11 -20.06 8.27
C ALA A 188 15.96 -21.17 9.33
N GLY A 189 15.61 -22.38 8.88
CA GLY A 189 15.46 -23.56 9.74
C GLY A 189 14.12 -23.64 10.48
N ARG A 190 13.18 -22.73 10.25
CA ARG A 190 11.80 -22.88 10.73
C ARG A 190 11.03 -23.84 9.82
N GLU A 191 10.17 -24.66 10.43
CA GLU A 191 9.34 -25.63 9.70
C GLU A 191 8.02 -25.03 9.20
N GLU A 192 7.59 -23.91 9.81
CA GLU A 192 6.36 -23.22 9.48
C GLU A 192 6.47 -22.49 8.14
N THR A 193 5.40 -22.50 7.36
CA THR A 193 5.29 -21.64 6.17
C THR A 193 5.00 -20.20 6.63
N LEU A 194 6.00 -19.35 6.54
CA LEU A 194 5.93 -17.94 6.91
C LEU A 194 5.82 -17.07 5.67
N LEU A 195 5.16 -15.92 5.78
CA LEU A 195 5.02 -14.93 4.71
C LEU A 195 5.81 -13.67 5.04
N THR A 196 6.61 -13.22 4.07
CA THR A 196 7.29 -11.91 4.14
C THR A 196 6.90 -11.05 2.96
N VAL A 197 6.38 -9.85 3.24
CA VAL A 197 6.07 -8.86 2.21
C VAL A 197 6.67 -7.52 2.59
N GLY A 198 7.49 -6.95 1.72
CA GLY A 198 8.14 -5.65 1.92
C GLY A 198 7.33 -4.51 1.31
N GLU A 199 7.14 -3.45 2.06
CA GLU A 199 6.77 -2.16 1.47
C GLU A 199 8.02 -1.48 0.93
N THR A 200 8.06 -1.24 -0.39
CA THR A 200 9.25 -0.77 -1.09
C THR A 200 8.94 0.44 -1.99
N PRO A 201 8.69 1.64 -1.41
CA PRO A 201 8.47 2.84 -2.22
C PRO A 201 9.65 3.10 -3.15
N GLY A 202 9.36 3.51 -4.38
CA GLY A 202 10.37 3.82 -5.38
C GLY A 202 11.18 2.63 -5.94
N VAL A 203 10.76 1.39 -5.65
CA VAL A 203 11.43 0.19 -6.18
C VAL A 203 11.17 0.05 -7.68
N THR A 204 12.20 -0.26 -8.45
CA THR A 204 12.08 -0.65 -9.85
C THR A 204 11.81 -2.14 -9.98
N VAL A 205 11.33 -2.58 -11.16
CA VAL A 205 11.15 -4.01 -11.45
C VAL A 205 12.45 -4.80 -11.26
N ALA A 206 13.58 -4.25 -11.71
CA ALA A 206 14.87 -4.89 -11.59
C ALA A 206 15.30 -5.08 -10.12
N GLU A 207 15.05 -4.09 -9.28
CA GLU A 207 15.30 -4.20 -7.83
C GLU A 207 14.32 -5.15 -7.17
N ALA A 208 13.04 -5.14 -7.57
CA ALA A 208 12.03 -6.05 -7.04
C ALA A 208 12.38 -7.53 -7.30
N VAL A 209 12.96 -7.85 -8.46
CA VAL A 209 13.52 -9.18 -8.74
C VAL A 209 14.60 -9.55 -7.72
N LEU A 210 15.48 -8.61 -7.37
CA LEU A 210 16.53 -8.87 -6.35
C LEU A 210 15.93 -9.15 -4.97
N TYR A 211 14.85 -8.44 -4.58
CA TYR A 211 14.18 -8.66 -3.30
C TYR A 211 13.42 -9.99 -3.25
N THR A 212 12.86 -10.45 -4.39
CA THR A 212 11.85 -11.52 -4.40
C THR A 212 12.27 -12.78 -5.14
N ASP A 213 13.49 -12.85 -5.68
CA ASP A 213 14.05 -14.09 -6.21
C ASP A 213 14.28 -15.10 -5.05
N PRO A 214 13.62 -16.27 -5.05
CA PRO A 214 13.75 -17.26 -3.98
C PRO A 214 15.19 -17.71 -3.73
N ALA A 215 16.07 -17.66 -4.74
CA ALA A 215 17.48 -18.05 -4.60
C ALA A 215 18.28 -17.07 -3.70
N ARG A 216 17.76 -15.87 -3.47
CA ARG A 216 18.44 -14.83 -2.69
C ARG A 216 18.07 -14.86 -1.21
N ASN A 217 16.97 -15.51 -0.83
CA ASN A 217 16.50 -15.61 0.55
C ASN A 217 16.34 -14.23 1.21
N GLU A 218 15.53 -13.35 0.63
CA GLU A 218 15.23 -12.03 1.16
C GLU A 218 13.74 -11.91 1.53
N LEU A 219 12.86 -11.64 0.55
CA LEU A 219 11.43 -11.48 0.76
C LEU A 219 10.64 -12.37 -0.21
N ASP A 220 9.43 -12.77 0.16
CA ASP A 220 8.56 -13.51 -0.75
C ASP A 220 7.93 -12.60 -1.82
N MET A 221 7.62 -11.35 -1.46
CA MET A 221 7.03 -10.36 -2.37
C MET A 221 7.24 -8.93 -1.88
N VAL A 222 6.96 -7.95 -2.75
CA VAL A 222 7.03 -6.53 -2.42
C VAL A 222 5.79 -5.78 -2.87
N PHE A 223 5.42 -4.75 -2.13
CA PHE A 223 4.47 -3.72 -2.56
C PHE A 223 5.22 -2.62 -3.31
N GLN A 224 4.94 -2.48 -4.59
CA GLN A 224 5.39 -1.38 -5.44
C GLN A 224 4.32 -0.29 -5.51
N PHE A 225 4.70 0.95 -5.84
CA PHE A 225 3.82 2.11 -5.84
C PHE A 225 3.65 2.79 -7.20
N ASP A 226 4.18 2.22 -8.28
CA ASP A 226 4.16 2.86 -9.61
C ASP A 226 2.74 3.23 -10.05
N HIS A 227 1.76 2.32 -9.83
CA HIS A 227 0.36 2.59 -10.20
C HIS A 227 -0.34 3.58 -9.28
N MET A 228 0.20 3.82 -8.06
CA MET A 228 -0.33 4.79 -7.10
C MET A 228 0.07 6.24 -7.41
N SER A 229 0.92 6.47 -8.41
CA SER A 229 1.37 7.80 -8.82
C SER A 229 0.82 8.27 -10.16
N LEU A 230 -0.02 7.48 -10.83
CA LEU A 230 -0.47 7.74 -12.20
C LEU A 230 -1.50 8.87 -12.31
N ASP A 231 -2.22 9.14 -11.25
CA ASP A 231 -3.31 10.12 -11.17
C ASP A 231 -2.93 11.43 -10.47
N HIS A 232 -1.63 11.70 -10.32
CA HIS A 232 -1.15 12.99 -9.81
C HIS A 232 0.08 13.50 -10.55
N VAL A 233 0.39 14.79 -10.40
CA VAL A 233 1.47 15.48 -11.13
C VAL A 233 2.71 15.59 -10.25
N SER A 234 2.62 16.34 -9.16
CA SER A 234 3.74 16.65 -8.27
C SER A 234 3.61 16.04 -6.87
N SER A 235 2.39 15.85 -6.41
CA SER A 235 2.08 15.27 -5.11
C SER A 235 0.72 14.58 -5.16
N ARG A 236 0.44 13.76 -4.17
CA ARG A 236 -0.88 13.11 -4.02
C ARG A 236 -2.07 14.08 -3.88
N PHE A 237 -1.79 15.37 -3.68
CA PHE A 237 -2.77 16.47 -3.59
C PHE A 237 -2.79 17.34 -4.85
N ASP A 238 -2.12 16.94 -5.91
CA ASP A 238 -2.11 17.61 -7.22
C ASP A 238 -2.62 16.61 -8.28
N LEU A 239 -3.94 16.42 -8.26
CA LEU A 239 -4.61 15.33 -8.97
C LEU A 239 -4.80 15.63 -10.45
N LYS A 240 -4.67 14.61 -11.27
CA LYS A 240 -5.01 14.57 -12.70
C LYS A 240 -5.85 13.31 -13.01
N PRO A 241 -6.64 13.30 -14.09
CA PRO A 241 -7.33 12.10 -14.52
C PRO A 241 -6.35 10.93 -14.80
N LEU A 242 -6.75 9.71 -14.41
CA LEU A 242 -6.02 8.49 -14.76
C LEU A 242 -6.09 8.25 -16.28
N ASP A 243 -4.94 8.04 -16.93
CA ASP A 243 -4.90 7.48 -18.28
C ASP A 243 -4.83 5.95 -18.19
N LEU A 244 -5.83 5.26 -18.73
CA LEU A 244 -5.89 3.80 -18.70
C LEU A 244 -4.68 3.15 -19.40
N ARG A 245 -4.11 3.81 -20.40
CA ARG A 245 -2.93 3.31 -21.12
C ARG A 245 -1.69 3.28 -20.22
N ASP A 246 -1.53 4.30 -19.36
CA ASP A 246 -0.46 4.35 -18.37
C ASP A 246 -0.63 3.26 -17.30
N LEU A 247 -1.87 3.01 -16.87
CA LEU A 247 -2.18 1.93 -15.93
C LEU A 247 -1.84 0.56 -16.52
N LYS A 248 -2.26 0.30 -17.78
CA LYS A 248 -1.95 -0.94 -18.50
C LYS A 248 -0.45 -1.13 -18.69
N ALA A 249 0.26 -0.08 -19.14
CA ALA A 249 1.70 -0.13 -19.32
C ALA A 249 2.42 -0.42 -18.00
N THR A 250 1.98 0.20 -16.91
CA THR A 250 2.57 0.01 -15.59
C THR A 250 2.33 -1.41 -15.06
N LEU A 251 1.08 -1.84 -14.96
CA LEU A 251 0.77 -3.18 -14.44
C LEU A 251 1.32 -4.28 -15.36
N GLY A 252 1.26 -4.11 -16.69
CA GLY A 252 1.84 -5.04 -17.66
C GLY A 252 3.36 -5.19 -17.49
N ARG A 253 4.08 -4.09 -17.27
CA ARG A 253 5.52 -4.10 -17.01
C ARG A 253 5.86 -4.91 -15.75
N TRP A 254 5.09 -4.74 -14.67
CA TRP A 254 5.27 -5.51 -13.43
C TRP A 254 4.92 -6.98 -13.60
N GLN A 255 3.85 -7.31 -14.36
CA GLN A 255 3.50 -8.69 -14.68
C GLN A 255 4.61 -9.39 -15.48
N ALA A 256 5.13 -8.73 -16.51
CA ALA A 256 6.20 -9.28 -17.33
C ALA A 256 7.54 -9.38 -16.56
N GLY A 257 7.87 -8.35 -15.78
CA GLY A 257 9.15 -8.27 -15.10
C GLY A 257 9.34 -9.27 -13.95
N LEU A 258 8.26 -9.68 -13.30
CA LEU A 258 8.29 -10.69 -12.22
C LEU A 258 7.79 -12.07 -12.69
N ALA A 259 7.70 -12.32 -14.01
CA ALA A 259 7.13 -13.56 -14.55
C ALA A 259 8.02 -14.78 -14.26
N GLU A 260 9.34 -14.64 -14.37
CA GLU A 260 10.31 -15.74 -14.23
C GLU A 260 10.87 -15.85 -12.81
N ALA A 261 11.22 -14.70 -12.22
CA ALA A 261 11.77 -14.62 -10.87
C ALA A 261 11.07 -13.51 -10.09
N GLY A 262 10.49 -13.86 -8.95
CA GLY A 262 9.74 -12.92 -8.11
C GLY A 262 8.23 -13.11 -8.15
N TRP A 263 7.55 -12.30 -7.33
CA TRP A 263 6.11 -12.41 -7.14
C TRP A 263 5.47 -11.06 -6.85
N ASN A 264 4.33 -10.75 -7.53
CA ASN A 264 3.61 -9.50 -7.36
C ASN A 264 2.71 -9.50 -6.13
N SER A 265 2.71 -8.40 -5.36
CA SER A 265 1.62 -8.03 -4.48
C SER A 265 0.63 -7.17 -5.26
N LEU A 266 -0.62 -7.60 -5.31
CA LEU A 266 -1.68 -6.94 -6.08
C LEU A 266 -2.60 -6.18 -5.13
N TYR A 267 -2.72 -4.87 -5.28
CA TYR A 267 -3.58 -4.04 -4.45
C TYR A 267 -4.05 -2.79 -5.18
N TRP A 268 -5.24 -2.29 -4.83
CA TRP A 268 -5.76 -1.02 -5.30
C TRP A 268 -5.64 0.09 -4.27
N ASN A 269 -5.76 -0.24 -3.00
CA ASN A 269 -5.68 0.69 -1.89
C ASN A 269 -5.14 0.00 -0.63
N ASN A 270 -4.81 0.81 0.36
CA ASN A 270 -4.35 0.39 1.68
C ASN A 270 -4.69 1.48 2.69
N HIS A 271 -4.18 1.39 3.94
CA HIS A 271 -4.39 2.38 5.00
C HIS A 271 -3.80 3.78 4.69
N ASP A 272 -3.02 3.90 3.60
CA ASP A 272 -2.35 5.13 3.15
C ASP A 272 -2.85 5.64 1.80
N GLN A 273 -3.83 4.98 1.18
CA GLN A 273 -4.37 5.36 -0.13
C GLN A 273 -5.88 5.63 -0.05
N PRO A 274 -6.40 6.61 -0.80
CA PRO A 274 -7.84 6.84 -0.90
C PRO A 274 -8.60 5.58 -1.35
N ARG A 275 -9.91 5.53 -1.10
CA ARG A 275 -10.76 4.42 -1.53
C ARG A 275 -10.75 4.28 -3.05
N VAL A 276 -10.48 3.07 -3.54
CA VAL A 276 -10.26 2.82 -4.97
C VAL A 276 -11.45 3.19 -5.84
N VAL A 277 -12.68 2.97 -5.37
CA VAL A 277 -13.89 3.28 -6.13
C VAL A 277 -14.01 4.78 -6.40
N SER A 278 -13.68 5.63 -5.40
CA SER A 278 -13.67 7.09 -5.58
C SER A 278 -12.45 7.57 -6.37
N ARG A 279 -11.36 6.82 -6.40
CA ARG A 279 -10.11 7.22 -7.05
C ARG A 279 -10.04 6.80 -8.52
N PHE A 280 -10.33 5.55 -8.81
CA PHE A 280 -10.17 4.92 -10.13
C PHE A 280 -11.49 4.39 -10.72
N GLY A 281 -12.57 4.41 -9.95
CA GLY A 281 -13.90 3.98 -10.36
C GLY A 281 -14.88 5.14 -10.53
N ASP A 282 -16.13 4.83 -10.31
CA ASP A 282 -17.25 5.77 -10.24
C ASP A 282 -17.94 5.55 -8.88
N ASP A 283 -17.91 6.52 -8.00
CA ASP A 283 -18.47 6.40 -6.65
C ASP A 283 -19.91 6.98 -6.55
N GLU A 284 -20.51 7.31 -7.69
CA GLU A 284 -21.87 7.82 -7.82
C GLU A 284 -22.78 6.77 -8.50
N GLN A 285 -23.02 6.92 -9.78
CA GLN A 285 -24.03 6.15 -10.54
C GLN A 285 -23.63 4.67 -10.71
N TYR A 286 -22.35 4.40 -10.97
CA TYR A 286 -21.85 3.06 -11.27
C TYR A 286 -20.93 2.51 -10.16
N ARG A 287 -21.17 2.89 -8.91
CA ARG A 287 -20.34 2.49 -7.77
C ARG A 287 -20.17 0.97 -7.66
N VAL A 288 -21.26 0.23 -7.75
CA VAL A 288 -21.25 -1.24 -7.62
C VAL A 288 -20.55 -1.87 -8.81
N GLU A 289 -20.87 -1.43 -10.01
CA GLU A 289 -20.29 -1.96 -11.24
C GLU A 289 -18.80 -1.69 -11.32
N SER A 290 -18.37 -0.45 -11.00
CA SER A 290 -16.95 -0.10 -11.03
C SER A 290 -16.16 -0.81 -9.94
N ALA A 291 -16.71 -0.96 -8.73
CA ALA A 291 -16.07 -1.72 -7.66
C ALA A 291 -15.85 -3.19 -8.05
N LYS A 292 -16.86 -3.84 -8.64
CA LYS A 292 -16.77 -5.22 -9.14
C LYS A 292 -15.76 -5.36 -10.29
N MET A 293 -15.76 -4.40 -11.23
CA MET A 293 -14.83 -4.38 -12.36
C MET A 293 -13.38 -4.23 -11.88
N LEU A 294 -13.10 -3.26 -11.01
CA LEU A 294 -11.78 -3.05 -10.43
C LEU A 294 -11.30 -4.29 -9.67
N GLY A 295 -12.15 -4.90 -8.83
CA GLY A 295 -11.85 -6.15 -8.14
C GLY A 295 -11.51 -7.28 -9.12
N THR A 296 -12.29 -7.42 -10.22
CA THR A 296 -12.05 -8.45 -11.24
C THR A 296 -10.69 -8.26 -11.91
N ILE A 297 -10.38 -7.06 -12.37
CA ILE A 297 -9.10 -6.76 -13.03
C ILE A 297 -7.94 -7.13 -12.10
N LEU A 298 -7.98 -6.71 -10.83
CA LEU A 298 -6.90 -6.97 -9.90
C LEU A 298 -6.72 -8.48 -9.63
N HIS A 299 -7.81 -9.16 -9.26
CA HIS A 299 -7.77 -10.56 -8.85
C HIS A 299 -7.35 -11.52 -9.98
N LEU A 300 -7.51 -11.11 -11.24
CA LEU A 300 -7.12 -11.92 -12.39
C LEU A 300 -5.68 -11.73 -12.85
N HIS A 301 -4.93 -10.79 -12.27
CA HIS A 301 -3.48 -10.68 -12.45
C HIS A 301 -2.72 -11.81 -11.75
N ARG A 302 -1.49 -12.09 -12.21
CA ARG A 302 -0.57 -13.02 -11.53
C ARG A 302 0.06 -12.31 -10.33
N GLY A 303 -0.08 -12.91 -9.14
CA GLY A 303 0.41 -12.36 -7.88
C GLY A 303 -0.53 -12.68 -6.73
N THR A 304 -0.29 -12.14 -5.55
CA THR A 304 -1.15 -12.28 -4.38
C THR A 304 -2.03 -11.04 -4.24
N PRO A 305 -3.37 -11.16 -4.33
CA PRO A 305 -4.26 -10.03 -4.11
C PRO A 305 -4.37 -9.69 -2.62
N TYR A 306 -4.31 -8.40 -2.31
CA TYR A 306 -4.54 -7.82 -0.99
C TYR A 306 -5.81 -6.98 -1.06
N VAL A 307 -6.81 -7.36 -0.29
CA VAL A 307 -8.09 -6.66 -0.19
C VAL A 307 -8.05 -5.78 1.05
N TYR A 308 -8.09 -4.47 0.87
CA TYR A 308 -8.15 -3.55 2.00
C TYR A 308 -9.57 -3.53 2.58
N GLN A 309 -9.69 -3.53 3.92
CA GLN A 309 -11.00 -3.51 4.60
C GLN A 309 -11.93 -2.44 4.04
N GLY A 310 -13.15 -2.84 3.64
CA GLY A 310 -14.16 -1.99 3.02
C GLY A 310 -14.08 -1.93 1.50
N GLU A 311 -13.00 -2.40 0.85
CA GLU A 311 -12.93 -2.53 -0.60
C GLU A 311 -13.98 -3.53 -1.10
N GLU A 312 -14.15 -4.64 -0.38
CA GLU A 312 -15.16 -5.66 -0.63
C GLU A 312 -16.62 -5.18 -0.47
N LEU A 313 -16.81 -4.01 0.12
CA LEU A 313 -18.13 -3.36 0.22
C LEU A 313 -18.32 -2.26 -0.84
N GLY A 314 -17.24 -1.88 -1.54
CA GLY A 314 -17.23 -0.70 -2.38
C GLY A 314 -17.36 0.59 -1.56
N MET A 315 -16.71 0.68 -0.39
CA MET A 315 -16.64 1.91 0.41
C MET A 315 -15.97 3.02 -0.38
N THR A 316 -16.48 4.25 -0.20
CA THR A 316 -16.03 5.44 -0.91
C THR A 316 -15.27 6.40 0.00
N ASN A 317 -14.65 7.42 -0.58
CA ASN A 317 -14.02 8.50 0.16
C ASN A 317 -15.03 9.23 1.07
N MET A 318 -14.54 9.78 2.16
CA MET A 318 -15.30 10.61 3.09
C MET A 318 -15.49 12.02 2.52
N PRO A 319 -16.70 12.58 2.49
CA PRO A 319 -16.93 13.95 2.04
C PRO A 319 -16.56 14.96 3.13
N PHE A 320 -15.25 15.09 3.43
CA PHE A 320 -14.78 16.09 4.40
C PHE A 320 -15.16 17.50 3.97
N THR A 321 -15.71 18.29 4.90
CA THR A 321 -16.13 19.67 4.67
C THR A 321 -15.37 20.67 5.55
N ASN A 322 -14.67 20.19 6.57
CA ASN A 322 -13.93 21.02 7.51
C ASN A 322 -12.49 20.51 7.66
N PRO A 323 -11.47 21.37 7.47
CA PRO A 323 -10.08 20.98 7.68
C PRO A 323 -9.76 20.45 9.09
N ALA A 324 -10.56 20.82 10.09
CA ALA A 324 -10.39 20.34 11.47
C ALA A 324 -10.76 18.86 11.66
N ASP A 325 -11.45 18.25 10.68
CA ASP A 325 -11.84 16.84 10.74
C ASP A 325 -10.71 15.89 10.34
N PHE A 326 -9.68 16.39 9.66
CA PHE A 326 -8.50 15.58 9.30
C PHE A 326 -7.67 15.20 10.54
N ARG A 327 -7.13 13.99 10.50
CA ARG A 327 -6.20 13.43 11.50
C ARG A 327 -4.84 13.09 10.91
N ASP A 328 -4.76 12.87 9.59
CA ASP A 328 -3.50 12.59 8.91
C ASP A 328 -2.56 13.80 8.95
N ILE A 329 -1.37 13.60 9.53
CA ILE A 329 -0.38 14.66 9.72
C ILE A 329 0.11 15.25 8.39
N GLN A 330 0.23 14.43 7.33
CA GLN A 330 0.63 14.91 6.00
C GLN A 330 -0.43 15.88 5.45
N THR A 331 -1.70 15.49 5.51
CA THR A 331 -2.82 16.33 5.10
C THR A 331 -2.87 17.64 5.87
N ILE A 332 -2.72 17.57 7.21
CA ILE A 332 -2.73 18.75 8.10
C ILE A 332 -1.57 19.69 7.78
N ASN A 333 -0.36 19.17 7.63
CA ASN A 333 0.81 19.97 7.32
C ASN A 333 0.70 20.65 5.95
N PHE A 334 0.27 19.88 4.93
CA PHE A 334 0.12 20.39 3.57
C PHE A 334 -0.95 21.49 3.49
N PHE A 335 -2.07 21.33 4.22
CA PHE A 335 -3.09 22.36 4.35
C PHE A 335 -2.54 23.63 5.03
N ARG A 336 -1.82 23.48 6.13
CA ARG A 336 -1.21 24.60 6.85
C ARG A 336 -0.26 25.41 5.97
N GLU A 337 0.64 24.73 5.25
CA GLU A 337 1.55 25.38 4.31
C GLU A 337 0.83 26.08 3.15
N ALA A 338 -0.27 25.52 2.66
CA ALA A 338 -1.08 26.17 1.63
C ALA A 338 -1.75 27.44 2.16
N VAL A 339 -2.23 27.43 3.41
CA VAL A 339 -2.78 28.62 4.08
C VAL A 339 -1.71 29.69 4.21
N GLU A 340 -0.51 29.34 4.68
CA GLU A 340 0.61 30.29 4.84
C GLU A 340 1.01 30.93 3.50
N ARG A 341 0.91 30.18 2.41
CA ARG A 341 1.18 30.66 1.04
C ARG A 341 0.00 31.39 0.40
N GLY A 342 -1.17 31.42 1.05
CA GLY A 342 -2.40 32.02 0.49
C GLY A 342 -3.01 31.19 -0.66
N ALA A 343 -2.71 29.90 -0.75
CA ALA A 343 -3.12 28.99 -1.80
C ALA A 343 -4.29 28.06 -1.40
N ALA A 344 -4.81 28.14 -0.17
CA ALA A 344 -5.87 27.27 0.34
C ALA A 344 -7.27 27.72 -0.14
N GLY A 345 -7.58 27.54 -1.43
CA GLY A 345 -8.90 27.78 -2.02
C GLY A 345 -9.77 26.52 -2.05
N GLU A 346 -11.00 26.63 -2.59
CA GLU A 346 -11.95 25.50 -2.69
C GLU A 346 -11.42 24.35 -3.54
N ASP A 347 -10.77 24.63 -4.67
CA ASP A 347 -10.18 23.62 -5.53
C ASP A 347 -9.04 22.86 -4.83
N PHE A 348 -8.21 23.58 -4.09
CA PHE A 348 -7.16 22.97 -3.29
C PHE A 348 -7.76 22.07 -2.19
N PHE A 349 -8.79 22.53 -1.48
CA PHE A 349 -9.45 21.74 -0.44
C PHE A 349 -10.10 20.47 -1.01
N ARG A 350 -10.71 20.55 -2.19
CA ARG A 350 -11.27 19.38 -2.88
C ARG A 350 -10.19 18.35 -3.21
N GLN A 351 -9.05 18.75 -3.76
CA GLN A 351 -7.92 17.87 -4.07
C GLN A 351 -7.30 17.28 -2.79
N LEU A 352 -7.17 18.11 -1.75
CA LEU A 352 -6.69 17.67 -0.45
C LEU A 352 -7.59 16.58 0.14
N THR A 353 -8.90 16.77 0.09
CA THR A 353 -9.90 15.80 0.55
C THR A 353 -9.78 14.48 -0.24
N ALA A 354 -9.73 14.57 -1.57
CA ALA A 354 -9.63 13.37 -2.42
C ALA A 354 -8.33 12.59 -2.20
N GLY A 355 -7.20 13.28 -1.97
CA GLY A 355 -5.89 12.66 -1.77
C GLY A 355 -5.57 12.24 -0.33
N SER A 356 -6.40 12.61 0.66
CA SER A 356 -6.11 12.35 2.08
C SER A 356 -6.10 10.85 2.43
N ARG A 357 -5.15 10.45 3.28
CA ARG A 357 -5.10 9.11 3.88
C ARG A 357 -6.30 8.82 4.78
N ASP A 358 -6.91 9.85 5.36
CA ASP A 358 -8.06 9.69 6.26
C ASP A 358 -9.27 9.04 5.58
N ASN A 359 -9.36 9.11 4.24
CA ASN A 359 -10.36 8.37 3.48
C ASN A 359 -10.31 6.84 3.71
N ALA A 360 -9.10 6.29 3.83
CA ALA A 360 -8.91 4.87 4.12
C ALA A 360 -9.14 4.52 5.59
N ARG A 361 -9.06 5.51 6.48
CA ARG A 361 -9.04 5.33 7.95
C ARG A 361 -10.35 5.62 8.63
N THR A 362 -11.40 5.94 7.86
CA THR A 362 -12.77 6.05 8.39
C THR A 362 -13.22 4.72 8.99
N PRO A 363 -14.10 4.74 10.01
CA PRO A 363 -14.64 3.52 10.60
C PRO A 363 -15.19 2.54 9.57
N MET A 364 -14.94 1.24 9.77
CA MET A 364 -15.56 0.18 8.97
C MET A 364 -17.08 0.25 9.13
N GLN A 365 -17.79 0.14 8.01
CA GLN A 365 -19.24 0.27 7.96
C GLN A 365 -19.89 -1.12 8.14
N TRP A 366 -20.30 -1.43 9.38
CA TRP A 366 -20.88 -2.73 9.72
C TRP A 366 -22.38 -2.80 9.43
N ASP A 367 -23.12 -1.74 9.78
CA ASP A 367 -24.57 -1.64 9.59
C ASP A 367 -25.00 -0.17 9.48
N ASP A 368 -26.32 0.07 9.45
CA ASP A 368 -26.95 1.40 9.34
C ASP A 368 -27.18 2.10 10.69
N SER A 369 -26.69 1.54 11.79
CA SER A 369 -26.83 2.13 13.13
C SER A 369 -25.85 3.30 13.32
N GLU A 370 -25.96 3.98 14.47
CA GLU A 370 -25.11 5.11 14.82
C GLU A 370 -23.61 4.71 14.73
N HIS A 371 -22.81 5.60 14.16
CA HIS A 371 -21.39 5.36 13.87
C HIS A 371 -21.13 4.11 13.00
N ALA A 372 -22.08 3.76 12.13
CA ALA A 372 -21.98 2.60 11.22
C ALA A 372 -21.81 1.26 11.96
N GLY A 373 -22.33 1.13 13.17
CA GLY A 373 -22.14 -0.08 14.02
C GLY A 373 -20.70 -0.29 14.50
N PHE A 374 -19.81 0.66 14.27
CA PHE A 374 -18.40 0.52 14.61
C PHE A 374 -18.10 0.72 16.09
N THR A 375 -18.75 1.69 16.72
CA THR A 375 -18.55 2.02 18.14
C THR A 375 -19.80 2.63 18.78
N THR A 376 -19.93 2.47 20.09
CA THR A 376 -20.91 3.18 20.91
C THR A 376 -20.35 4.48 21.53
N GLY A 377 -19.05 4.74 21.34
CA GLY A 377 -18.37 5.96 21.77
C GLY A 377 -18.19 6.95 20.62
N VAL A 378 -17.37 7.97 20.82
CA VAL A 378 -17.00 8.92 19.77
C VAL A 378 -15.92 8.28 18.90
N PRO A 379 -16.15 8.07 17.60
CA PRO A 379 -15.12 7.49 16.73
C PRO A 379 -13.98 8.48 16.52
N TRP A 380 -12.77 7.95 16.32
CA TRP A 380 -11.56 8.72 16.05
C TRP A 380 -11.67 9.61 14.79
N LEU A 381 -12.21 9.05 13.71
CA LEU A 381 -12.67 9.74 12.51
C LEU A 381 -14.19 9.55 12.39
N LEU A 382 -14.86 10.49 11.77
CA LEU A 382 -16.30 10.39 11.50
C LEU A 382 -16.59 9.18 10.60
N ALA A 383 -17.67 8.47 10.87
CA ALA A 383 -18.19 7.48 9.94
C ALA A 383 -18.71 8.17 8.67
N ASN A 384 -18.50 7.56 7.52
CA ASN A 384 -19.01 8.10 6.26
C ASN A 384 -20.56 8.12 6.29
N PRO A 385 -21.21 9.24 5.95
CA PRO A 385 -22.67 9.34 6.01
C PRO A 385 -23.41 8.35 5.10
N ASN A 386 -22.73 7.79 4.08
CA ASN A 386 -23.31 6.76 3.22
C ASN A 386 -23.35 5.36 3.85
N ALA A 387 -22.94 5.20 5.11
CA ALA A 387 -23.04 3.94 5.85
C ALA A 387 -24.48 3.39 5.94
N ALA A 388 -25.49 4.26 5.82
CA ALA A 388 -26.90 3.83 5.74
C ALA A 388 -27.17 2.88 4.54
N GLU A 389 -26.39 2.99 3.47
CA GLU A 389 -26.56 2.23 2.23
C GLU A 389 -25.39 1.26 1.99
N ILE A 390 -24.17 1.70 2.29
CA ILE A 390 -22.93 0.97 2.04
C ILE A 390 -22.44 0.40 3.36
N ASN A 391 -22.81 -0.83 3.67
CA ASN A 391 -22.38 -1.50 4.91
C ASN A 391 -22.39 -3.02 4.74
N THR A 392 -21.75 -3.70 5.70
CA THR A 392 -21.61 -5.16 5.71
C THR A 392 -22.95 -5.87 5.76
N ALA A 393 -23.89 -5.39 6.57
CA ALA A 393 -25.21 -6.02 6.73
C ALA A 393 -25.99 -6.01 5.40
N SER A 394 -26.02 -4.85 4.72
CA SER A 394 -26.66 -4.71 3.40
C SER A 394 -25.96 -5.54 2.33
N ALA A 395 -24.61 -5.56 2.33
CA ALA A 395 -23.83 -6.32 1.36
C ALA A 395 -24.01 -7.85 1.50
N LEU A 396 -24.17 -8.34 2.73
CA LEU A 396 -24.45 -9.75 2.98
C LEU A 396 -25.86 -10.16 2.57
N ALA A 397 -26.82 -9.23 2.62
CA ALA A 397 -28.24 -9.49 2.28
C ALA A 397 -28.51 -9.46 0.76
N ASP A 398 -27.61 -8.89 -0.03
CA ASP A 398 -27.74 -8.76 -1.49
C ASP A 398 -26.77 -9.72 -2.21
N ASP A 399 -27.29 -10.80 -2.81
CA ASP A 399 -26.49 -11.80 -3.53
C ASP A 399 -25.72 -11.23 -4.74
N ASP A 400 -26.07 -10.03 -5.22
CA ASP A 400 -25.38 -9.32 -6.29
C ASP A 400 -24.50 -8.17 -5.79
N SER A 401 -24.23 -8.09 -4.50
CA SER A 401 -23.36 -7.07 -3.92
C SER A 401 -21.90 -7.19 -4.36
N VAL A 402 -21.12 -6.14 -4.11
CA VAL A 402 -19.65 -6.15 -4.28
C VAL A 402 -19.00 -7.25 -3.45
N PHE A 403 -19.48 -7.48 -2.21
CA PHE A 403 -18.97 -8.54 -1.32
C PHE A 403 -19.11 -9.94 -1.95
N HIS A 404 -20.27 -10.27 -2.47
CA HIS A 404 -20.48 -11.58 -3.11
C HIS A 404 -19.70 -11.73 -4.41
N HIS A 405 -19.43 -10.62 -5.12
CA HIS A 405 -18.55 -10.63 -6.29
C HIS A 405 -17.09 -10.95 -5.90
N TYR A 406 -16.54 -10.28 -4.88
CA TYR A 406 -15.22 -10.60 -4.33
C TYR A 406 -15.11 -12.04 -3.86
N ARG A 407 -16.14 -12.55 -3.21
CA ARG A 407 -16.21 -13.96 -2.80
C ARG A 407 -16.11 -14.91 -4.01
N LYS A 408 -16.79 -14.59 -5.13
CA LYS A 408 -16.69 -15.34 -6.39
C LYS A 408 -15.29 -15.26 -6.99
N LEU A 409 -14.64 -14.10 -6.97
CA LEU A 409 -13.26 -13.91 -7.45
C LEU A 409 -12.24 -14.73 -6.63
N ILE A 410 -12.38 -14.75 -5.32
CA ILE A 410 -11.53 -15.53 -4.42
C ILE A 410 -11.72 -17.04 -4.71
N ALA A 411 -12.96 -17.51 -4.83
CA ALA A 411 -13.25 -18.89 -5.19
C ALA A 411 -12.65 -19.26 -6.57
N LEU A 412 -12.84 -18.41 -7.57
CA LEU A 412 -12.28 -18.61 -8.91
C LEU A 412 -10.76 -18.78 -8.87
N ARG A 413 -10.08 -18.01 -8.02
CA ARG A 413 -8.63 -18.09 -7.84
C ARG A 413 -8.18 -19.40 -7.18
N HIS A 414 -8.95 -19.91 -6.22
CA HIS A 414 -8.68 -21.21 -5.58
C HIS A 414 -8.96 -22.39 -6.52
N ASP A 415 -10.04 -22.31 -7.29
CA ASP A 415 -10.50 -23.41 -8.13
C ASP A 415 -9.76 -23.52 -9.47
N HIS A 416 -9.14 -22.43 -9.94
CA HIS A 416 -8.49 -22.35 -11.25
C HIS A 416 -7.01 -21.88 -11.14
N PRO A 417 -6.04 -22.80 -11.16
CA PRO A 417 -4.61 -22.47 -11.10
C PRO A 417 -4.15 -21.43 -12.15
N VAL A 418 -4.79 -21.40 -13.32
CA VAL A 418 -4.51 -20.41 -14.37
C VAL A 418 -4.66 -18.98 -13.87
N VAL A 419 -5.55 -18.71 -12.92
CA VAL A 419 -5.71 -17.38 -12.31
C VAL A 419 -4.51 -17.05 -11.43
N ALA A 420 -4.02 -17.99 -10.63
CA ALA A 420 -2.92 -17.76 -9.70
C ALA A 420 -1.57 -17.70 -10.40
N VAL A 421 -1.23 -18.69 -11.23
CA VAL A 421 0.14 -18.90 -11.74
C VAL A 421 0.26 -18.91 -13.27
N GLY A 422 -0.85 -18.80 -14.02
CA GLY A 422 -0.83 -18.77 -15.49
C GLY A 422 -0.03 -17.58 -16.04
N ASP A 423 0.45 -17.72 -17.28
CA ASP A 423 1.13 -16.64 -18.00
C ASP A 423 0.18 -15.48 -18.26
N PHE A 424 0.74 -14.28 -18.25
CA PHE A 424 0.01 -13.04 -18.49
C PHE A 424 0.38 -12.44 -19.85
N THR A 425 -0.63 -12.01 -20.62
CA THR A 425 -0.41 -11.25 -21.86
C THR A 425 -1.38 -10.08 -21.93
N MET A 426 -0.85 -8.86 -21.96
CA MET A 426 -1.66 -7.64 -22.16
C MET A 426 -2.18 -7.60 -23.60
N LEU A 427 -3.45 -7.22 -23.73
CA LEU A 427 -4.11 -6.96 -25.00
C LEU A 427 -4.59 -5.50 -25.05
N LEU A 428 -4.84 -4.98 -26.25
CA LEU A 428 -5.40 -3.64 -26.43
C LEU A 428 -4.65 -2.56 -25.65
N GLU A 429 -3.32 -2.58 -25.64
CA GLU A 429 -2.47 -1.70 -24.83
C GLU A 429 -2.78 -0.21 -25.04
N GLN A 430 -3.15 0.18 -26.27
CA GLN A 430 -3.39 1.58 -26.64
C GLN A 430 -4.87 1.99 -26.57
N ASP A 431 -5.77 1.09 -26.22
CA ASP A 431 -7.19 1.41 -26.07
C ASP A 431 -7.41 2.27 -24.80
N PRO A 432 -8.07 3.44 -24.90
CA PRO A 432 -8.22 4.34 -23.75
C PRO A 432 -9.35 3.95 -22.80
N GLN A 433 -10.21 2.98 -23.16
CA GLN A 433 -11.40 2.61 -22.39
C GLN A 433 -11.38 1.15 -21.94
N VAL A 434 -10.82 0.24 -22.76
CA VAL A 434 -10.85 -1.20 -22.48
C VAL A 434 -9.53 -1.68 -21.89
N TYR A 435 -9.60 -2.26 -20.70
CA TYR A 435 -8.53 -3.06 -20.13
C TYR A 435 -8.74 -4.51 -20.53
N ALA A 436 -7.79 -5.09 -21.25
CA ALA A 436 -7.91 -6.47 -21.73
C ALA A 436 -6.59 -7.23 -21.57
N PHE A 437 -6.66 -8.47 -21.10
CA PHE A 437 -5.51 -9.37 -21.02
C PHE A 437 -5.93 -10.84 -21.02
N THR A 438 -4.98 -11.71 -21.29
CA THR A 438 -5.17 -13.15 -21.14
C THR A 438 -4.31 -13.73 -20.02
N ARG A 439 -4.81 -14.86 -19.47
CA ARG A 439 -4.08 -15.76 -18.59
C ARG A 439 -4.08 -17.14 -19.18
N SER A 440 -2.92 -17.80 -19.29
CA SER A 440 -2.80 -19.11 -19.94
C SER A 440 -2.01 -20.10 -19.09
N LEU A 441 -2.52 -21.33 -18.96
CA LEU A 441 -1.84 -22.42 -18.24
C LEU A 441 -2.38 -23.77 -18.75
N ASP A 442 -1.50 -24.67 -19.13
CA ASP A 442 -1.81 -26.05 -19.47
C ASP A 442 -2.97 -26.22 -20.49
N GLY A 443 -3.03 -25.38 -21.50
CA GLY A 443 -4.06 -25.36 -22.54
C GLY A 443 -5.31 -24.55 -22.21
N VAL A 444 -5.52 -24.19 -20.96
CA VAL A 444 -6.65 -23.32 -20.57
C VAL A 444 -6.22 -21.85 -20.74
N THR A 445 -7.07 -21.06 -21.39
CA THR A 445 -6.88 -19.61 -21.51
C THR A 445 -8.10 -18.84 -21.00
N LEU A 446 -7.87 -17.87 -20.15
CA LEU A 446 -8.86 -16.89 -19.72
C LEU A 446 -8.64 -15.59 -20.49
N LEU A 447 -9.71 -14.98 -20.98
CA LEU A 447 -9.75 -13.61 -21.46
C LEU A 447 -10.47 -12.76 -20.41
N VAL A 448 -9.82 -11.71 -19.94
CA VAL A 448 -10.37 -10.75 -18.98
C VAL A 448 -10.56 -9.43 -19.67
N LEU A 449 -11.75 -8.87 -19.58
CA LEU A 449 -12.14 -7.61 -20.17
C LEU A 449 -12.73 -6.69 -19.09
N GLY A 450 -12.39 -5.41 -19.13
CA GLY A 450 -12.99 -4.38 -18.28
C GLY A 450 -13.12 -3.05 -19.02
N ASN A 451 -14.29 -2.43 -18.94
CA ASN A 451 -14.53 -1.09 -19.45
C ASN A 451 -14.33 -0.07 -18.33
N PHE A 452 -13.34 0.81 -18.48
CA PHE A 452 -13.00 1.88 -17.52
C PHE A 452 -13.69 3.21 -17.89
N SER A 453 -14.94 3.15 -18.30
CA SER A 453 -15.67 4.38 -18.63
C SER A 453 -17.18 4.27 -18.35
N VAL A 454 -17.84 5.43 -18.33
CA VAL A 454 -19.30 5.58 -18.23
C VAL A 454 -20.02 5.37 -19.57
N ASP A 455 -19.26 5.18 -20.65
CA ASP A 455 -19.79 4.94 -21.99
C ASP A 455 -19.67 3.48 -22.36
N GLU A 456 -20.49 2.99 -23.31
CA GLU A 456 -20.31 1.67 -23.90
C GLU A 456 -18.98 1.62 -24.68
N ALA A 457 -18.28 0.48 -24.59
CA ALA A 457 -17.03 0.26 -25.28
C ALA A 457 -17.07 -0.97 -26.19
N ALA A 458 -16.81 -0.80 -27.48
CA ALA A 458 -16.65 -1.90 -28.42
C ALA A 458 -15.25 -2.50 -28.29
N VAL A 459 -15.17 -3.83 -28.14
CA VAL A 459 -13.93 -4.56 -27.95
C VAL A 459 -13.45 -5.14 -29.29
N HIS A 460 -12.30 -4.71 -29.76
CA HIS A 460 -11.70 -5.14 -31.02
C HIS A 460 -10.49 -6.06 -30.77
N LEU A 461 -10.73 -7.36 -30.51
CA LEU A 461 -9.66 -8.33 -30.32
C LEU A 461 -8.99 -8.71 -31.62
N PRO A 462 -7.64 -8.90 -31.66
CA PRO A 462 -6.94 -9.37 -32.84
C PRO A 462 -7.46 -10.70 -33.37
N ASP A 463 -7.80 -11.63 -32.48
CA ASP A 463 -8.24 -12.99 -32.77
C ASP A 463 -9.69 -13.22 -32.29
N ALA A 464 -10.59 -12.30 -32.61
CA ALA A 464 -11.98 -12.33 -32.14
C ALA A 464 -12.71 -13.64 -32.44
N ALA A 465 -12.38 -14.30 -33.58
CA ALA A 465 -12.98 -15.61 -33.96
C ALA A 465 -12.62 -16.71 -32.97
N ASP A 466 -11.47 -16.66 -32.33
CA ASP A 466 -11.03 -17.67 -31.37
C ASP A 466 -11.84 -17.67 -30.08
N TRP A 467 -12.51 -16.56 -29.81
CA TRP A 467 -13.32 -16.34 -28.60
C TRP A 467 -14.81 -16.59 -28.82
N ALA A 468 -15.25 -16.82 -30.06
CA ALA A 468 -16.66 -17.01 -30.41
C ALA A 468 -17.32 -18.22 -29.72
N ALA A 469 -16.52 -19.24 -29.36
CA ALA A 469 -17.00 -20.45 -28.67
C ALA A 469 -16.61 -20.50 -27.18
N SER A 470 -16.08 -19.40 -26.62
CA SER A 470 -15.62 -19.34 -25.23
C SER A 470 -16.79 -19.27 -24.27
N GLN A 471 -16.61 -19.83 -23.08
CA GLN A 471 -17.62 -19.79 -22.02
C GLN A 471 -17.43 -18.52 -21.19
N LEU A 472 -18.48 -17.70 -21.02
CA LEU A 472 -18.50 -16.64 -19.99
C LEU A 472 -18.59 -17.30 -18.60
N ILE A 473 -17.56 -17.12 -17.76
CA ILE A 473 -17.49 -17.74 -16.44
C ILE A 473 -17.81 -16.78 -15.31
N LEU A 474 -17.59 -15.47 -15.51
CA LEU A 474 -17.96 -14.42 -14.56
C LEU A 474 -18.12 -13.08 -15.27
N GLY A 475 -19.08 -12.28 -14.81
CA GLY A 475 -19.29 -10.89 -15.17
C GLY A 475 -19.95 -10.14 -14.02
N ASN A 476 -19.95 -8.82 -14.07
CA ASN A 476 -20.60 -7.96 -13.08
C ASN A 476 -21.98 -7.44 -13.49
N TYR A 477 -22.44 -7.87 -14.66
CA TYR A 477 -23.78 -7.64 -15.18
C TYR A 477 -24.43 -8.99 -15.56
N PRO A 478 -25.75 -9.06 -15.73
CA PRO A 478 -26.39 -10.22 -16.34
C PRO A 478 -25.78 -10.55 -17.70
N ALA A 479 -25.65 -11.86 -18.00
CA ALA A 479 -25.06 -12.31 -19.26
C ALA A 479 -25.72 -11.61 -20.45
N PRO A 480 -24.93 -11.16 -21.45
CA PRO A 480 -25.48 -10.53 -22.63
C PRO A 480 -26.29 -11.55 -23.45
N ASP A 481 -27.32 -11.08 -24.16
CA ASP A 481 -27.93 -11.83 -25.23
C ASP A 481 -26.91 -11.92 -26.37
N GLU A 482 -26.26 -13.09 -26.54
CA GLU A 482 -25.14 -13.23 -27.47
C GLU A 482 -25.63 -13.26 -28.92
N SER A 483 -25.28 -12.18 -29.64
CA SER A 483 -24.97 -12.26 -31.05
C SER A 483 -23.44 -12.13 -31.21
N THR A 484 -22.83 -13.18 -31.73
CA THR A 484 -21.38 -13.40 -31.74
C THR A 484 -20.56 -12.52 -32.72
N THR A 485 -21.04 -11.36 -33.13
CA THR A 485 -20.36 -10.51 -34.13
C THR A 485 -19.61 -9.35 -33.57
N GLY A 486 -19.58 -9.13 -32.23
CA GLY A 486 -18.81 -8.09 -31.57
C GLY A 486 -19.11 -8.05 -30.09
N ILE A 487 -18.06 -7.94 -29.27
CA ILE A 487 -18.21 -7.71 -27.84
C ILE A 487 -18.39 -6.21 -27.63
N VAL A 488 -19.50 -5.80 -27.01
CA VAL A 488 -19.71 -4.45 -26.51
C VAL A 488 -19.87 -4.53 -25.00
N LEU A 489 -19.06 -3.80 -24.26
CA LEU A 489 -19.12 -3.69 -22.81
C LEU A 489 -19.96 -2.48 -22.42
N ARG A 490 -20.87 -2.66 -21.48
CA ARG A 490 -21.64 -1.58 -20.83
C ARG A 490 -20.71 -0.72 -19.95
N PRO A 491 -21.18 0.44 -19.45
CA PRO A 491 -20.43 1.23 -18.49
C PRO A 491 -19.89 0.38 -17.33
N TRP A 492 -18.59 0.46 -17.06
CA TRP A 492 -17.91 -0.28 -15.99
C TRP A 492 -18.14 -1.79 -15.99
N GLU A 493 -18.42 -2.39 -17.18
CA GLU A 493 -18.63 -3.82 -17.30
C GLU A 493 -17.30 -4.57 -17.33
N THR A 494 -17.28 -5.73 -16.65
CA THR A 494 -16.19 -6.71 -16.75
C THR A 494 -16.73 -8.08 -17.13
N ARG A 495 -15.96 -8.81 -17.94
CA ARG A 495 -16.27 -10.20 -18.34
C ARG A 495 -15.03 -11.06 -18.32
N ILE A 496 -15.16 -12.29 -17.85
CA ILE A 496 -14.13 -13.32 -17.89
C ILE A 496 -14.63 -14.45 -18.76
N TYR A 497 -13.96 -14.68 -19.88
CA TYR A 497 -14.23 -15.81 -20.77
C TYR A 497 -13.17 -16.88 -20.59
N ARG A 498 -13.57 -18.15 -20.70
CA ARG A 498 -12.68 -19.30 -20.66
C ARG A 498 -12.72 -20.05 -21.99
N ARG A 499 -11.53 -20.46 -22.45
CA ARG A 499 -11.28 -21.37 -23.58
C ARG A 499 -10.35 -22.47 -23.12
N ASP A 500 -10.69 -23.74 -23.46
CA ASP A 500 -9.90 -24.94 -23.23
C ASP A 500 -9.14 -25.34 -24.51
#